data_50f871a4cd0c298c79dd8ca1d2932cc0
#
_entry.id   50f871a4cd0c298c79dd8ca1d2932cc0
#
_cell.length_a   1.000
_cell.length_b   1.000
_cell.length_c   1.000
_cell.angle_alpha   90.00
_cell.angle_beta   90.00
_cell.angle_gamma   90.00
#
_symmetry.space_group_name_H-M   'P 1'
#
loop_
_entity.id
_entity.type
_entity.pdbx_description
1 polymer ?
#
loop_
_entity_poly.entity_id
_entity_poly.type
_entity_poly.pdbx_seq_one_letter_code
_entity_poly.pdbx_strand_id
1 'polypeptide(L)'
;MSAHPPTRPVHVGPTTLGGGHPFVLIAGPCVIEDARHTLFMAEQLKAIAEEVGVPLVFKASFDKANRTSVDSFRGPGLAEGLPVLAEVRRRFDLPVTTDVHETHQVEAAAAVIDLIQIPAFLCRQTDLILASAKTGKPVNIKKGQFLAPWDMMHTVEKAMSTGNRSVLVTERGTSFGYNNLVVDIRSFSIMRESGCPVVFDVTHSLQLPGGAGKSSGGESRFITELASAGIAASVDGIFMEVHDRPEHARSDGPNSCPLDRLGPILRRLKAIERAVREVRS
;
A
#
# COMPACT_ATOMS: atom_id res chain seq x y z
N MET A 1 -6.25 26.98 -11.92
CA MET A 1 -6.24 26.82 -10.45
C MET A 1 -6.31 25.34 -10.13
N SER A 2 -5.38 24.78 -9.37
CA SER A 2 -5.44 23.37 -8.94
C SER A 2 -6.73 23.17 -8.14
N ALA A 3 -7.57 22.23 -8.57
CA ALA A 3 -8.85 21.95 -7.92
C ALA A 3 -8.70 21.42 -6.47
N HIS A 4 -7.47 21.08 -6.06
CA HIS A 4 -7.19 20.50 -4.75
C HIS A 4 -5.93 21.12 -4.14
N PRO A 5 -5.94 21.46 -2.83
CA PRO A 5 -4.75 21.90 -2.14
C PRO A 5 -3.70 20.77 -2.13
N PRO A 6 -2.40 21.12 -2.14
CA PRO A 6 -1.34 20.13 -2.01
C PRO A 6 -1.48 19.41 -0.66
N THR A 7 -1.27 18.10 -0.68
CA THR A 7 -1.16 17.30 0.55
C THR A 7 0.13 17.64 1.29
N ARG A 8 0.20 17.35 2.58
CA ARG A 8 1.44 17.50 3.36
C ARG A 8 2.49 16.52 2.85
N PRO A 9 3.77 16.90 2.75
CA PRO A 9 4.82 15.93 2.47
C PRO A 9 5.01 14.99 3.68
N VAL A 10 5.12 13.70 3.40
CA VAL A 10 5.44 12.66 4.39
C VAL A 10 6.70 11.92 3.94
N HIS A 11 7.72 11.91 4.79
CA HIS A 11 8.99 11.26 4.52
C HIS A 11 8.97 9.81 4.99
N VAL A 12 9.30 8.88 4.10
CA VAL A 12 9.45 7.45 4.37
C VAL A 12 10.87 7.06 3.98
N GLY A 13 11.78 7.02 4.94
CA GLY A 13 13.22 6.96 4.64
C GLY A 13 13.64 8.12 3.72
N PRO A 14 14.33 7.86 2.61
CA PRO A 14 14.74 8.88 1.65
C PRO A 14 13.62 9.34 0.71
N THR A 15 12.47 8.68 0.74
CA THR A 15 11.35 8.90 -0.19
C THR A 15 10.33 9.85 0.41
N THR A 16 9.72 10.73 -0.40
CA THR A 16 8.68 11.67 0.03
C THR A 16 7.38 11.44 -0.74
N LEU A 17 6.27 11.23 -0.01
CA LEU A 17 4.91 11.17 -0.58
C LEU A 17 4.17 12.47 -0.31
N GLY A 18 3.38 12.93 -1.27
CA GLY A 18 2.62 14.18 -1.16
C GLY A 18 3.46 15.43 -1.38
N GLY A 19 2.96 16.59 -0.98
CA GLY A 19 3.67 17.86 -1.13
C GLY A 19 3.95 18.28 -2.57
N GLY A 20 3.27 17.69 -3.56
CA GLY A 20 3.55 17.93 -4.97
C GLY A 20 4.73 17.14 -5.53
N HIS A 21 5.36 16.25 -4.75
CA HIS A 21 6.39 15.32 -5.24
C HIS A 21 5.84 14.32 -6.27
N PRO A 22 6.68 13.67 -7.10
CA PRO A 22 6.29 12.56 -7.95
C PRO A 22 5.63 11.44 -7.16
N PHE A 23 4.74 10.67 -7.83
CA PHE A 23 4.13 9.53 -7.16
C PHE A 23 5.19 8.50 -6.74
N VAL A 24 4.93 7.82 -5.64
CA VAL A 24 5.76 6.76 -5.07
C VAL A 24 5.11 5.40 -5.31
N LEU A 25 5.90 4.40 -5.67
CA LEU A 25 5.45 3.01 -5.71
C LEU A 25 5.66 2.36 -4.34
N ILE A 26 4.62 1.79 -3.77
CA ILE A 26 4.69 0.87 -2.62
C ILE A 26 4.42 -0.52 -3.17
N ALA A 27 5.45 -1.38 -3.26
CA ALA A 27 5.28 -2.68 -3.91
C ALA A 27 6.12 -3.79 -3.28
N GLY A 28 5.64 -5.02 -3.47
CA GLY A 28 6.30 -6.26 -3.06
C GLY A 28 5.34 -7.44 -3.04
N PRO A 29 5.78 -8.60 -2.61
CA PRO A 29 4.89 -9.76 -2.49
C PRO A 29 3.83 -9.52 -1.40
N CYS A 30 2.68 -10.16 -1.56
CA CYS A 30 1.58 -10.06 -0.59
C CYS A 30 2.06 -10.39 0.83
N VAL A 31 2.81 -11.47 0.97
CA VAL A 31 3.34 -12.02 2.22
C VAL A 31 4.78 -12.47 2.03
N ILE A 32 5.57 -12.47 3.09
CA ILE A 32 6.88 -13.13 3.10
C ILE A 32 6.65 -14.64 2.98
N GLU A 33 6.97 -15.21 1.83
CA GLU A 33 6.87 -16.65 1.61
C GLU A 33 8.08 -17.39 2.19
N ASP A 34 9.26 -16.86 1.89
CA ASP A 34 10.55 -17.18 2.50
C ASP A 34 11.54 -16.00 2.29
N ALA A 35 12.68 -16.06 2.97
CA ALA A 35 13.70 -15.00 2.90
C ALA A 35 14.30 -14.87 1.50
N ARG A 36 14.57 -15.98 0.81
CA ARG A 36 15.21 -15.98 -0.52
C ARG A 36 14.30 -15.32 -1.56
N HIS A 37 13.02 -15.69 -1.59
CA HIS A 37 12.04 -15.11 -2.49
C HIS A 37 11.85 -13.61 -2.20
N THR A 38 11.76 -13.23 -0.93
CA THR A 38 11.59 -11.83 -0.54
C THR A 38 12.76 -10.95 -0.98
N LEU A 39 14.00 -11.44 -0.79
CA LEU A 39 15.20 -10.72 -1.25
C LEU A 39 15.26 -10.64 -2.78
N PHE A 40 14.93 -11.71 -3.48
CA PHE A 40 14.85 -11.72 -4.94
C PHE A 40 13.83 -10.69 -5.43
N MET A 41 12.64 -10.66 -4.87
CA MET A 41 11.61 -9.68 -5.25
C MET A 41 12.06 -8.25 -4.97
N ALA A 42 12.73 -8.00 -3.84
CA ALA A 42 13.24 -6.66 -3.52
C ALA A 42 14.29 -6.19 -4.54
N GLU A 43 15.22 -7.07 -4.95
CA GLU A 43 16.22 -6.78 -5.98
C GLU A 43 15.58 -6.45 -7.33
N GLN A 44 14.64 -7.27 -7.78
CA GLN A 44 13.96 -7.07 -9.07
C GLN A 44 13.12 -5.80 -9.09
N LEU A 45 12.36 -5.55 -8.03
CA LEU A 45 11.53 -4.35 -7.90
C LEU A 45 12.39 -3.08 -7.86
N LYS A 46 13.52 -3.11 -7.15
CA LYS A 46 14.48 -2.01 -7.13
C LYS A 46 15.00 -1.71 -8.53
N ALA A 47 15.48 -2.72 -9.23
CA ALA A 47 16.01 -2.57 -10.59
C ALA A 47 14.99 -1.95 -11.56
N ILE A 48 13.73 -2.45 -11.54
CA ILE A 48 12.66 -1.91 -12.37
C ILE A 48 12.31 -0.46 -11.99
N ALA A 49 12.21 -0.17 -10.69
CA ALA A 49 11.88 1.16 -10.19
C ALA A 49 12.95 2.19 -10.55
N GLU A 50 14.23 1.83 -10.42
CA GLU A 50 15.39 2.66 -10.80
C GLU A 50 15.44 2.91 -12.31
N GLU A 51 15.26 1.86 -13.14
CA GLU A 51 15.23 1.98 -14.61
C GLU A 51 14.16 2.99 -15.06
N VAL A 52 12.98 2.94 -14.45
CA VAL A 52 11.88 3.84 -14.80
C VAL A 52 11.98 5.19 -14.09
N GLY A 53 12.77 5.30 -13.03
CA GLY A 53 12.92 6.50 -12.20
C GLY A 53 11.68 6.76 -11.34
N VAL A 54 11.11 5.73 -10.69
CA VAL A 54 10.00 5.82 -9.73
C VAL A 54 10.52 5.49 -8.34
N PRO A 55 10.35 6.35 -7.33
CA PRO A 55 10.73 6.02 -5.96
C PRO A 55 9.95 4.79 -5.46
N LEU A 56 10.64 3.89 -4.74
CA LEU A 56 10.08 2.63 -4.26
C LEU A 56 10.13 2.56 -2.73
N VAL A 57 9.03 2.13 -2.12
CA VAL A 57 8.94 1.59 -0.76
C VAL A 57 8.64 0.10 -0.87
N PHE A 58 9.53 -0.76 -0.40
CA PHE A 58 9.32 -2.21 -0.46
C PHE A 58 8.31 -2.65 0.59
N LYS A 59 7.35 -3.48 0.18
CA LYS A 59 6.30 -4.01 1.06
C LYS A 59 6.29 -5.53 1.07
N ALA A 60 6.27 -6.12 2.26
CA ALA A 60 5.87 -7.52 2.44
C ALA A 60 5.26 -7.69 3.85
N SER A 61 4.21 -8.50 3.97
CA SER A 61 3.59 -8.77 5.27
C SER A 61 4.26 -9.95 5.95
N PHE A 62 4.57 -9.84 7.24
CA PHE A 62 5.06 -10.96 8.04
C PHE A 62 3.93 -11.91 8.45
N ASP A 63 2.70 -11.43 8.46
CA ASP A 63 1.50 -12.22 8.77
C ASP A 63 0.30 -11.73 7.96
N LYS A 64 -0.59 -12.64 7.63
CA LYS A 64 -1.93 -12.39 7.06
C LYS A 64 -2.98 -12.83 8.07
N ALA A 65 -3.23 -11.99 9.09
CA ALA A 65 -4.10 -12.31 10.22
C ALA A 65 -5.58 -12.47 9.87
N ASN A 66 -6.01 -12.01 8.69
CA ASN A 66 -7.41 -11.97 8.26
C ASN A 66 -7.76 -12.97 7.14
N ARG A 67 -7.08 -14.11 7.08
CA ARG A 67 -7.35 -15.15 6.07
C ARG A 67 -8.77 -15.72 6.19
N THR A 68 -9.36 -16.05 5.05
CA THR A 68 -10.72 -16.66 4.99
C THR A 68 -10.74 -18.07 5.59
N SER A 69 -9.70 -18.89 5.36
CA SER A 69 -9.59 -20.23 5.93
C SER A 69 -8.49 -20.28 6.98
N VAL A 70 -8.73 -21.02 8.06
CA VAL A 70 -7.75 -21.27 9.12
C VAL A 70 -6.50 -22.01 8.60
N ASP A 71 -6.67 -22.83 7.54
CA ASP A 71 -5.58 -23.60 6.93
C ASP A 71 -4.73 -22.78 5.93
N SER A 72 -5.13 -21.53 5.67
CA SER A 72 -4.40 -20.68 4.70
C SER A 72 -3.03 -20.28 5.23
N PHE A 73 -2.05 -20.20 4.32
CA PHE A 73 -0.72 -19.71 4.67
C PHE A 73 -0.79 -18.27 5.18
N ARG A 74 -0.21 -18.03 6.34
CA ARG A 74 -0.23 -16.73 7.01
C ARG A 74 1.08 -15.95 6.88
N GLY A 75 2.17 -16.60 6.62
CA GLY A 75 3.52 -16.01 6.65
C GLY A 75 4.36 -16.57 7.79
N PRO A 76 5.62 -16.08 7.95
CA PRO A 76 6.55 -16.58 8.97
C PRO A 76 6.26 -16.05 10.39
N GLY A 77 5.38 -15.07 10.52
CA GLY A 77 5.14 -14.38 11.78
C GLY A 77 6.14 -13.26 12.07
N LEU A 78 5.91 -12.54 13.17
CA LEU A 78 6.67 -11.34 13.54
C LEU A 78 8.16 -11.63 13.73
N ALA A 79 8.48 -12.67 14.51
CA ALA A 79 9.86 -12.96 14.93
C ALA A 79 10.79 -13.31 13.76
N GLU A 80 10.29 -14.04 12.77
CA GLU A 80 11.07 -14.45 11.59
C GLU A 80 10.95 -13.44 10.45
N GLY A 81 9.81 -12.75 10.32
CA GLY A 81 9.55 -11.82 9.22
C GLY A 81 10.29 -10.49 9.36
N LEU A 82 10.41 -9.93 10.56
CA LEU A 82 11.12 -8.66 10.75
C LEU A 82 12.61 -8.73 10.38
N PRO A 83 13.38 -9.78 10.73
CA PRO A 83 14.75 -9.92 10.24
C PRO A 83 14.88 -9.94 8.71
N VAL A 84 13.92 -10.55 7.99
CA VAL A 84 13.92 -10.55 6.52
C VAL A 84 13.74 -9.13 5.97
N LEU A 85 12.82 -8.34 6.54
CA LEU A 85 12.62 -6.94 6.15
C LEU A 85 13.82 -6.06 6.50
N ALA A 86 14.45 -6.29 7.66
CA ALA A 86 15.69 -5.61 8.02
C ALA A 86 16.81 -5.88 7.01
N GLU A 87 16.92 -7.13 6.52
CA GLU A 87 17.91 -7.49 5.51
C GLU A 87 17.61 -6.84 4.15
N VAL A 88 16.34 -6.77 3.73
CA VAL A 88 15.94 -6.03 2.52
C VAL A 88 16.39 -4.57 2.63
N ARG A 89 16.05 -3.91 3.75
CA ARG A 89 16.42 -2.52 4.01
C ARG A 89 17.91 -2.29 3.93
N ARG A 90 18.68 -3.13 4.63
CA ARG A 90 20.14 -3.03 4.71
C ARG A 90 20.83 -3.31 3.37
N ARG A 91 20.40 -4.39 2.68
CA ARG A 91 21.08 -4.89 1.47
C ARG A 91 20.79 -4.04 0.25
N PHE A 92 19.57 -3.55 0.13
CA PHE A 92 19.12 -2.83 -1.06
C PHE A 92 18.97 -1.32 -0.84
N ASP A 93 19.20 -0.82 0.37
CA ASP A 93 18.97 0.59 0.74
C ASP A 93 17.55 1.07 0.34
N LEU A 94 16.56 0.21 0.59
CA LEU A 94 15.16 0.49 0.32
C LEU A 94 14.41 0.80 1.62
N PRO A 95 13.55 1.82 1.66
CA PRO A 95 12.59 1.94 2.74
C PRO A 95 11.61 0.77 2.69
N VAL A 96 11.24 0.25 3.86
CA VAL A 96 10.39 -0.93 3.97
C VAL A 96 9.12 -0.67 4.76
N THR A 97 8.06 -1.39 4.41
CA THR A 97 6.76 -1.37 5.10
C THR A 97 6.20 -2.77 5.31
N THR A 98 5.44 -2.94 6.38
CA THR A 98 4.68 -4.15 6.67
C THR A 98 3.39 -3.80 7.43
N ASP A 99 2.44 -4.74 7.44
CA ASP A 99 1.21 -4.62 8.21
C ASP A 99 1.45 -4.93 9.69
N VAL A 100 0.79 -4.20 10.60
CA VAL A 100 0.63 -4.56 12.01
C VAL A 100 -0.83 -4.85 12.31
N HIS A 101 -1.11 -5.86 13.13
CA HIS A 101 -2.46 -6.32 13.41
C HIS A 101 -2.87 -6.13 14.87
N GLU A 102 -1.91 -6.12 15.78
CA GLU A 102 -2.10 -5.99 17.21
C GLU A 102 -1.12 -4.99 17.82
N THR A 103 -1.52 -4.34 18.91
CA THR A 103 -0.72 -3.27 19.54
C THR A 103 0.65 -3.73 20.01
N HIS A 104 0.78 -4.98 20.47
CA HIS A 104 2.06 -5.54 20.93
C HIS A 104 3.09 -5.74 19.80
N GLN A 105 2.66 -5.78 18.55
CA GLN A 105 3.56 -5.91 17.38
C GLN A 105 4.21 -4.59 16.99
N VAL A 106 3.59 -3.46 17.36
CA VAL A 106 3.89 -2.14 16.79
C VAL A 106 5.33 -1.70 17.11
N GLU A 107 5.77 -1.84 18.35
CA GLU A 107 7.10 -1.37 18.77
C GLU A 107 8.21 -2.16 18.05
N ALA A 108 8.09 -3.49 18.02
CA ALA A 108 9.05 -4.36 17.35
C ALA A 108 9.09 -4.07 15.84
N ALA A 109 7.94 -3.90 15.19
CA ALA A 109 7.87 -3.55 13.78
C ALA A 109 8.49 -2.17 13.51
N ALA A 110 8.17 -1.15 14.32
CA ALA A 110 8.67 0.22 14.16
C ALA A 110 10.20 0.33 14.27
N ALA A 111 10.84 -0.58 15.04
CA ALA A 111 12.30 -0.62 15.11
C ALA A 111 12.97 -1.01 13.78
N VAL A 112 12.26 -1.71 12.90
CA VAL A 112 12.79 -2.25 11.64
C VAL A 112 12.33 -1.46 10.42
N ILE A 113 11.04 -1.11 10.37
CA ILE A 113 10.40 -0.55 9.17
C ILE A 113 10.42 0.98 9.14
N ASP A 114 10.21 1.56 7.97
CA ASP A 114 10.18 3.01 7.75
C ASP A 114 8.74 3.56 7.64
N LEU A 115 7.77 2.70 7.36
CA LEU A 115 6.34 3.02 7.25
C LEU A 115 5.53 1.91 7.91
N ILE A 116 4.73 2.25 8.93
CA ILE A 116 3.78 1.31 9.53
C ILE A 116 2.51 1.27 8.68
N GLN A 117 2.03 0.08 8.31
CA GLN A 117 0.76 -0.06 7.60
C GLN A 117 -0.32 -0.64 8.51
N ILE A 118 -1.48 0.01 8.56
CA ILE A 118 -2.69 -0.49 9.23
C ILE A 118 -3.61 -1.07 8.17
N PRO A 119 -3.93 -2.39 8.25
CA PRO A 119 -4.83 -3.06 7.31
C PRO A 119 -6.24 -2.44 7.29
N ALA A 120 -6.91 -2.60 6.15
CA ALA A 120 -8.24 -2.01 5.91
C ALA A 120 -9.29 -2.44 6.96
N PHE A 121 -9.32 -3.71 7.37
CA PHE A 121 -10.27 -4.17 8.38
C PHE A 121 -10.04 -3.55 9.75
N LEU A 122 -8.82 -3.08 10.04
CA LEU A 122 -8.43 -2.51 11.33
C LEU A 122 -8.38 -0.97 11.31
N CYS A 123 -8.81 -0.34 10.24
CA CYS A 123 -8.73 1.11 10.06
C CYS A 123 -9.50 1.93 11.12
N ARG A 124 -10.41 1.32 11.88
CA ARG A 124 -11.15 1.96 12.98
C ARG A 124 -10.65 1.58 14.39
N GLN A 125 -9.69 0.67 14.50
CA GLN A 125 -9.17 0.20 15.79
C GLN A 125 -8.34 1.28 16.47
N THR A 126 -8.96 1.98 17.43
CA THR A 126 -8.39 3.17 18.07
C THR A 126 -7.04 2.87 18.71
N ASP A 127 -6.93 1.80 19.48
CA ASP A 127 -5.69 1.48 20.22
C ASP A 127 -4.54 1.15 19.27
N LEU A 128 -4.80 0.44 18.17
CA LEU A 128 -3.79 0.12 17.17
C LEU A 128 -3.30 1.38 16.44
N ILE A 129 -4.23 2.27 16.07
CA ILE A 129 -3.91 3.55 15.41
C ILE A 129 -3.05 4.42 16.34
N LEU A 130 -3.46 4.57 17.60
CA LEU A 130 -2.73 5.37 18.59
C LEU A 130 -1.36 4.78 18.89
N ALA A 131 -1.26 3.45 19.07
CA ALA A 131 0.02 2.78 19.29
C ALA A 131 0.97 3.00 18.09
N SER A 132 0.48 2.81 16.88
CA SER A 132 1.26 3.03 15.65
C SER A 132 1.74 4.47 15.51
N ALA A 133 0.86 5.44 15.73
CA ALA A 133 1.19 6.86 15.60
C ALA A 133 2.16 7.35 16.70
N LYS A 134 2.06 6.82 17.92
CA LYS A 134 2.96 7.16 19.06
C LYS A 134 4.41 6.77 18.81
N THR A 135 4.70 5.85 17.90
CA THR A 135 6.08 5.51 17.53
C THR A 135 6.84 6.65 16.85
N GLY A 136 6.13 7.68 16.37
CA GLY A 136 6.69 8.76 15.56
C GLY A 136 7.00 8.38 14.10
N LYS A 137 6.88 7.10 13.75
CA LYS A 137 7.02 6.64 12.34
C LYS A 137 5.84 7.11 11.50
N PRO A 138 6.03 7.28 10.18
CA PRO A 138 4.92 7.43 9.25
C PRO A 138 3.94 6.26 9.35
N VAL A 139 2.64 6.55 9.24
CA VAL A 139 1.58 5.55 9.32
C VAL A 139 0.70 5.62 8.08
N ASN A 140 0.61 4.52 7.34
CA ASN A 140 -0.32 4.36 6.23
C ASN A 140 -1.57 3.62 6.70
N ILE A 141 -2.73 4.25 6.60
CA ILE A 141 -4.00 3.65 7.02
C ILE A 141 -4.84 3.32 5.80
N LYS A 142 -5.04 2.03 5.56
CA LYS A 142 -5.89 1.57 4.46
C LYS A 142 -7.36 1.75 4.81
N LYS A 143 -8.11 2.40 3.93
CA LYS A 143 -9.56 2.58 4.07
C LYS A 143 -10.27 1.22 4.05
N GLY A 144 -11.12 0.95 5.04
CA GLY A 144 -11.97 -0.23 5.05
C GLY A 144 -12.96 -0.24 3.88
N GLN A 145 -13.26 -1.42 3.33
CA GLN A 145 -14.25 -1.58 2.26
C GLN A 145 -15.66 -1.14 2.67
N PHE A 146 -15.91 -1.14 3.96
CA PHE A 146 -17.18 -0.75 4.60
C PHE A 146 -17.23 0.74 4.96
N LEU A 147 -16.15 1.49 4.75
CA LEU A 147 -16.01 2.86 5.20
C LEU A 147 -16.20 3.85 4.03
N ALA A 148 -16.97 4.90 4.27
CA ALA A 148 -17.04 6.00 3.32
C ALA A 148 -15.74 6.82 3.32
N PRO A 149 -15.34 7.43 2.19
CA PRO A 149 -14.07 8.14 2.10
C PRO A 149 -13.96 9.34 3.06
N TRP A 150 -15.04 10.06 3.34
CA TRP A 150 -15.06 11.17 4.30
C TRP A 150 -14.89 10.71 5.76
N ASP A 151 -15.28 9.48 6.11
CA ASP A 151 -15.10 8.93 7.47
C ASP A 151 -13.62 8.64 7.80
N MET A 152 -12.75 8.61 6.78
CA MET A 152 -11.30 8.50 6.99
C MET A 152 -10.73 9.68 7.78
N MET A 153 -11.39 10.83 7.77
CA MET A 153 -11.00 11.99 8.56
C MET A 153 -10.91 11.63 10.06
N HIS A 154 -11.89 10.91 10.60
CA HIS A 154 -11.88 10.50 12.01
C HIS A 154 -10.71 9.56 12.35
N THR A 155 -10.33 8.71 11.40
CA THR A 155 -9.17 7.84 11.56
C THR A 155 -7.86 8.64 11.56
N VAL A 156 -7.75 9.62 10.65
CA VAL A 156 -6.61 10.55 10.59
C VAL A 156 -6.52 11.38 11.89
N GLU A 157 -7.63 11.90 12.39
CA GLU A 157 -7.69 12.66 13.64
C GLU A 157 -7.16 11.84 14.82
N LYS A 158 -7.54 10.55 14.93
CA LYS A 158 -6.99 9.65 15.96
C LYS A 158 -5.46 9.56 15.88
N ALA A 159 -4.92 9.32 14.71
CA ALA A 159 -3.46 9.24 14.54
C ALA A 159 -2.80 10.58 14.89
N MET A 160 -3.34 11.70 14.42
CA MET A 160 -2.79 13.03 14.67
C MET A 160 -2.95 13.52 16.11
N SER A 161 -3.90 12.97 16.87
CA SER A 161 -4.05 13.31 18.30
C SER A 161 -2.83 12.95 19.15
N THR A 162 -1.96 12.08 18.65
CA THR A 162 -0.68 11.75 19.30
C THR A 162 0.43 12.78 19.05
N GLY A 163 0.19 13.79 18.19
CA GLY A 163 1.18 14.73 17.70
C GLY A 163 1.86 14.31 16.38
N ASN A 164 1.69 13.05 15.95
CA ASN A 164 2.27 12.57 14.69
C ASN A 164 1.48 13.10 13.48
N ARG A 165 2.15 13.85 12.62
CA ARG A 165 1.59 14.42 11.39
C ARG A 165 1.92 13.61 10.13
N SER A 166 2.77 12.58 10.25
CA SER A 166 3.22 11.73 9.16
C SER A 166 2.21 10.60 8.90
N VAL A 167 1.04 10.96 8.37
CA VAL A 167 -0.07 10.04 8.11
C VAL A 167 -0.36 10.01 6.62
N LEU A 168 -0.49 8.81 6.06
CA LEU A 168 -0.94 8.50 4.70
C LEU A 168 -2.30 7.81 4.78
N VAL A 169 -3.13 7.99 3.78
CA VAL A 169 -4.40 7.27 3.64
C VAL A 169 -4.43 6.50 2.32
N THR A 170 -4.92 5.26 2.35
CA THR A 170 -4.94 4.40 1.16
C THR A 170 -6.37 4.01 0.79
N GLU A 171 -6.79 4.37 -0.43
CA GLU A 171 -8.00 3.82 -1.07
C GLU A 171 -7.72 2.40 -1.59
N ARG A 172 -8.67 1.49 -1.40
CA ARG A 172 -8.58 0.10 -1.85
C ARG A 172 -9.92 -0.52 -2.29
N GLY A 173 -10.86 0.31 -2.65
CA GLY A 173 -12.21 -0.09 -3.04
C GLY A 173 -13.18 -0.17 -1.88
N THR A 174 -14.45 -0.15 -2.23
CA THR A 174 -15.61 -0.24 -1.35
C THR A 174 -16.46 -1.43 -1.77
N SER A 175 -17.03 -2.15 -0.80
CA SER A 175 -17.95 -3.25 -1.08
C SER A 175 -19.16 -2.77 -1.88
N PHE A 176 -19.42 -3.44 -3.01
CA PHE A 176 -20.53 -3.14 -3.89
C PHE A 176 -21.27 -4.43 -4.25
N GLY A 177 -22.30 -4.76 -3.47
CA GLY A 177 -22.93 -6.07 -3.48
C GLY A 177 -22.06 -7.14 -2.80
N TYR A 178 -22.33 -8.40 -3.11
CA TYR A 178 -21.58 -9.53 -2.57
C TYR A 178 -20.33 -9.80 -3.40
N ASN A 179 -19.22 -10.12 -2.72
CA ASN A 179 -17.96 -10.57 -3.33
C ASN A 179 -17.39 -9.65 -4.41
N ASN A 180 -17.70 -8.35 -4.37
CA ASN A 180 -17.25 -7.38 -5.35
C ASN A 180 -16.82 -6.07 -4.70
N LEU A 181 -15.84 -5.40 -5.32
CA LEU A 181 -15.33 -4.09 -4.91
C LEU A 181 -15.38 -3.12 -6.07
N VAL A 182 -15.67 -1.85 -5.77
CA VAL A 182 -15.61 -0.74 -6.73
C VAL A 182 -14.77 0.38 -6.16
N VAL A 183 -14.06 1.08 -7.02
CA VAL A 183 -13.34 2.31 -6.67
C VAL A 183 -14.14 3.51 -7.17
N ASP A 184 -14.56 4.37 -6.26
CA ASP A 184 -15.04 5.69 -6.60
C ASP A 184 -13.85 6.63 -6.75
N ILE A 185 -13.57 7.08 -7.97
CA ILE A 185 -12.43 7.97 -8.25
C ILE A 185 -12.53 9.30 -7.46
N ARG A 186 -13.74 9.74 -7.10
CA ARG A 186 -13.96 10.93 -6.26
C ARG A 186 -13.41 10.75 -4.84
N SER A 187 -13.25 9.50 -4.38
CA SER A 187 -12.73 9.18 -3.05
C SER A 187 -11.31 9.74 -2.83
N PHE A 188 -10.49 9.80 -3.88
CA PHE A 188 -9.15 10.36 -3.80
C PHE A 188 -9.19 11.85 -3.41
N SER A 189 -10.07 12.60 -4.05
CA SER A 189 -10.27 14.04 -3.75
C SER A 189 -10.82 14.25 -2.34
N ILE A 190 -11.82 13.45 -1.95
CA ILE A 190 -12.45 13.52 -0.63
C ILE A 190 -11.42 13.21 0.48
N MET A 191 -10.66 12.13 0.34
CA MET A 191 -9.64 11.78 1.35
C MET A 191 -8.51 12.79 1.41
N ARG A 192 -8.19 13.47 0.29
CA ARG A 192 -7.19 14.54 0.23
C ARG A 192 -7.55 15.75 1.10
N GLU A 193 -8.84 15.98 1.39
CA GLU A 193 -9.31 17.06 2.29
C GLU A 193 -8.72 16.93 3.71
N SER A 194 -8.28 15.72 4.12
CA SER A 194 -7.53 15.52 5.36
C SER A 194 -6.15 16.20 5.36
N GLY A 195 -5.67 16.63 4.18
CA GLY A 195 -4.31 17.11 3.97
C GLY A 195 -3.26 16.00 3.98
N CYS A 196 -3.65 14.72 4.09
CA CYS A 196 -2.74 13.59 4.03
C CYS A 196 -2.46 13.19 2.57
N PRO A 197 -1.26 12.67 2.26
CA PRO A 197 -1.02 12.01 0.98
C PRO A 197 -1.97 10.83 0.79
N VAL A 198 -2.48 10.71 -0.44
CA VAL A 198 -3.41 9.65 -0.83
C VAL A 198 -2.68 8.60 -1.66
N VAL A 199 -2.70 7.36 -1.20
CA VAL A 199 -2.20 6.19 -1.90
C VAL A 199 -3.38 5.43 -2.51
N PHE A 200 -3.20 4.91 -3.71
CA PHE A 200 -4.17 4.02 -4.32
C PHE A 200 -3.65 2.59 -4.37
N ASP A 201 -4.30 1.70 -3.65
CA ASP A 201 -4.07 0.27 -3.70
C ASP A 201 -4.84 -0.36 -4.84
N VAL A 202 -4.16 -0.53 -5.96
CA VAL A 202 -4.72 -1.02 -7.20
C VAL A 202 -5.06 -2.50 -7.10
N THR A 203 -4.15 -3.30 -6.59
CA THR A 203 -4.28 -4.76 -6.57
C THR A 203 -5.39 -5.24 -5.65
N HIS A 204 -5.50 -4.67 -4.44
CA HIS A 204 -6.60 -5.01 -3.55
C HIS A 204 -7.96 -4.45 -3.98
N SER A 205 -7.99 -3.41 -4.80
CA SER A 205 -9.24 -2.91 -5.41
C SER A 205 -9.84 -3.88 -6.43
N LEU A 206 -9.04 -4.80 -6.94
CA LEU A 206 -9.42 -5.83 -7.92
C LEU A 206 -9.69 -7.20 -7.30
N GLN A 207 -9.67 -7.29 -5.96
CA GLN A 207 -10.08 -8.51 -5.27
C GLN A 207 -11.57 -8.78 -5.45
N LEU A 208 -11.91 -10.06 -5.55
CA LEU A 208 -13.26 -10.59 -5.40
C LEU A 208 -13.31 -11.33 -4.06
N PRO A 209 -13.64 -10.66 -2.94
CA PRO A 209 -13.57 -11.24 -1.61
C PRO A 209 -14.43 -12.50 -1.49
N GLY A 210 -13.82 -13.64 -1.11
CA GLY A 210 -14.53 -14.92 -1.02
C GLY A 210 -15.01 -15.51 -2.37
N GLY A 211 -14.68 -14.89 -3.50
CA GLY A 211 -15.17 -15.29 -4.83
C GLY A 211 -14.69 -16.66 -5.31
N ALA A 212 -13.63 -17.21 -4.70
CA ALA A 212 -13.13 -18.56 -4.97
C ALA A 212 -13.39 -19.54 -3.79
N GLY A 213 -14.40 -19.28 -2.98
CA GLY A 213 -14.77 -20.10 -1.83
C GLY A 213 -13.82 -19.96 -0.65
N LYS A 214 -12.72 -20.71 -0.61
CA LYS A 214 -11.72 -20.67 0.47
C LYS A 214 -10.66 -19.56 0.30
N SER A 215 -10.67 -18.84 -0.82
CA SER A 215 -9.74 -17.74 -1.14
C SER A 215 -10.46 -16.60 -1.86
N SER A 216 -9.83 -15.44 -1.91
CA SER A 216 -10.28 -14.34 -2.76
C SER A 216 -9.95 -14.65 -4.22
N GLY A 217 -10.88 -14.37 -5.12
CA GLY A 217 -10.60 -14.21 -6.54
C GLY A 217 -9.99 -12.86 -6.84
N GLY A 218 -9.66 -12.59 -8.10
CA GLY A 218 -9.13 -11.30 -8.51
C GLY A 218 -9.18 -11.09 -10.03
N GLU A 219 -9.11 -9.83 -10.43
CA GLU A 219 -9.16 -9.41 -11.83
C GLU A 219 -7.92 -8.60 -12.23
N SER A 220 -6.72 -9.19 -12.06
CA SER A 220 -5.43 -8.54 -12.35
C SER A 220 -5.31 -7.96 -13.76
N ARG A 221 -6.16 -8.38 -14.70
CA ARG A 221 -6.22 -7.82 -16.05
C ARG A 221 -6.50 -6.31 -16.10
N PHE A 222 -7.15 -5.75 -15.07
CA PHE A 222 -7.50 -4.33 -14.97
C PHE A 222 -6.51 -3.47 -14.18
N ILE A 223 -5.37 -4.02 -13.76
CA ILE A 223 -4.34 -3.28 -13.00
C ILE A 223 -3.92 -2.01 -13.73
N THR A 224 -3.64 -2.12 -15.04
CA THR A 224 -3.15 -0.99 -15.84
C THR A 224 -4.17 0.14 -15.92
N GLU A 225 -5.44 -0.20 -16.12
CA GLU A 225 -6.54 0.75 -16.25
C GLU A 225 -6.76 1.50 -14.93
N LEU A 226 -6.88 0.76 -13.80
CA LEU A 226 -7.09 1.38 -12.51
C LEU A 226 -5.90 2.24 -12.07
N ALA A 227 -4.67 1.72 -12.21
CA ALA A 227 -3.47 2.48 -11.87
C ALA A 227 -3.40 3.79 -12.69
N SER A 228 -3.71 3.73 -14.00
CA SER A 228 -3.76 4.89 -14.87
C SER A 228 -4.79 5.92 -14.40
N ALA A 229 -5.99 5.47 -14.02
CA ALA A 229 -7.04 6.35 -13.49
C ALA A 229 -6.61 7.01 -12.17
N GLY A 230 -5.95 6.26 -11.26
CA GLY A 230 -5.40 6.81 -10.02
C GLY A 230 -4.39 7.92 -10.25
N ILE A 231 -3.42 7.71 -11.14
CA ILE A 231 -2.42 8.75 -11.49
C ILE A 231 -3.08 9.94 -12.17
N ALA A 232 -4.05 9.73 -13.07
CA ALA A 232 -4.81 10.81 -13.69
C ALA A 232 -5.59 11.65 -12.66
N ALA A 233 -6.09 11.01 -11.59
CA ALA A 233 -6.70 11.67 -10.44
C ALA A 233 -5.69 12.22 -9.43
N SER A 234 -4.37 12.12 -9.73
CA SER A 234 -3.26 12.70 -8.97
C SER A 234 -3.09 12.13 -7.55
N VAL A 235 -3.21 10.82 -7.40
CA VAL A 235 -2.80 10.17 -6.15
C VAL A 235 -1.30 10.34 -5.91
N ASP A 236 -0.89 10.42 -4.65
CA ASP A 236 0.51 10.65 -4.25
C ASP A 236 1.35 9.35 -4.23
N GLY A 237 0.67 8.20 -4.29
CA GLY A 237 1.33 6.89 -4.36
C GLY A 237 0.45 5.83 -4.98
N ILE A 238 1.09 4.82 -5.54
CA ILE A 238 0.45 3.59 -6.05
C ILE A 238 0.95 2.43 -5.21
N PHE A 239 0.02 1.65 -4.69
CA PHE A 239 0.32 0.40 -4.02
C PHE A 239 -0.02 -0.77 -4.96
N MET A 240 0.93 -1.71 -5.11
CA MET A 240 0.75 -2.93 -5.90
C MET A 240 1.39 -4.13 -5.22
N GLU A 241 0.64 -5.19 -5.04
CA GLU A 241 1.24 -6.50 -4.78
C GLU A 241 1.78 -7.05 -6.10
N VAL A 242 3.04 -7.47 -6.07
CA VAL A 242 3.79 -7.94 -7.25
C VAL A 242 4.40 -9.29 -6.96
N HIS A 243 4.30 -10.21 -7.90
CA HIS A 243 4.88 -11.54 -7.75
C HIS A 243 5.51 -12.01 -9.06
N ASP A 244 6.63 -12.73 -8.99
CA ASP A 244 7.33 -13.28 -10.16
C ASP A 244 6.50 -14.35 -10.87
N ARG A 245 5.69 -15.10 -10.11
CA ARG A 245 4.80 -16.16 -10.59
C ARG A 245 3.48 -16.14 -9.81
N PRO A 246 2.53 -15.23 -10.12
CA PRO A 246 1.28 -15.05 -9.37
C PRO A 246 0.47 -16.33 -9.18
N GLU A 247 0.54 -17.27 -10.12
CA GLU A 247 -0.14 -18.57 -10.06
C GLU A 247 0.41 -19.49 -8.96
N HIS A 248 1.60 -19.21 -8.45
CA HIS A 248 2.24 -19.95 -7.34
C HIS A 248 2.26 -19.16 -6.03
N ALA A 249 1.78 -17.91 -6.05
CA ALA A 249 1.75 -17.07 -4.86
C ALA A 249 0.92 -17.70 -3.73
N ARG A 250 1.46 -17.69 -2.52
CA ARG A 250 0.80 -18.26 -1.34
C ARG A 250 -0.34 -17.40 -0.81
N SER A 251 -0.44 -16.14 -1.29
CA SER A 251 -1.50 -15.20 -0.95
C SER A 251 -1.76 -14.26 -2.13
N ASP A 252 -3.04 -13.98 -2.38
CA ASP A 252 -3.56 -12.96 -3.32
C ASP A 252 -3.02 -13.05 -4.77
N GLY A 253 -2.60 -14.25 -5.21
CA GLY A 253 -2.10 -14.49 -6.56
C GLY A 253 -3.03 -13.96 -7.67
N PRO A 254 -4.35 -14.24 -7.65
CA PRO A 254 -5.27 -13.81 -8.71
C PRO A 254 -5.35 -12.32 -8.96
N ASN A 255 -5.00 -11.47 -7.98
CA ASN A 255 -4.97 -10.02 -8.13
C ASN A 255 -3.57 -9.41 -8.10
N SER A 256 -2.53 -10.20 -7.88
CA SER A 256 -1.14 -9.73 -7.92
C SER A 256 -0.71 -9.34 -9.35
N CYS A 257 0.09 -8.28 -9.43
CA CYS A 257 0.71 -7.87 -10.68
C CYS A 257 1.87 -8.84 -11.03
N PRO A 258 1.89 -9.44 -12.24
CA PRO A 258 3.07 -10.15 -12.70
C PRO A 258 4.29 -9.22 -12.79
N LEU A 259 5.44 -9.69 -12.30
CA LEU A 259 6.66 -8.89 -12.22
C LEU A 259 7.10 -8.33 -13.58
N ASP A 260 6.99 -9.12 -14.64
CA ASP A 260 7.34 -8.74 -16.02
C ASP A 260 6.45 -7.62 -16.59
N ARG A 261 5.24 -7.45 -16.06
CA ARG A 261 4.33 -6.38 -16.46
C ARG A 261 4.58 -5.06 -15.75
N LEU A 262 5.30 -5.06 -14.63
CA LEU A 262 5.46 -3.86 -13.80
C LEU A 262 6.17 -2.72 -14.53
N GLY A 263 7.30 -2.97 -15.20
CA GLY A 263 8.06 -1.94 -15.91
C GLY A 263 7.24 -1.20 -16.97
N PRO A 264 6.57 -1.91 -17.90
CA PRO A 264 5.62 -1.28 -18.84
C PRO A 264 4.53 -0.44 -18.18
N ILE A 265 3.95 -0.94 -17.08
CA ILE A 265 2.92 -0.21 -16.33
C ILE A 265 3.52 1.11 -15.78
N LEU A 266 4.66 1.05 -15.08
CA LEU A 266 5.28 2.23 -14.48
C LEU A 266 5.66 3.29 -15.54
N ARG A 267 6.18 2.89 -16.70
CA ARG A 267 6.46 3.82 -17.81
C ARG A 267 5.20 4.56 -18.27
N ARG A 268 4.08 3.83 -18.39
CA ARG A 268 2.77 4.44 -18.70
C ARG A 268 2.32 5.40 -17.62
N LEU A 269 2.42 5.02 -16.35
CA LEU A 269 2.02 5.89 -15.23
C LEU A 269 2.83 7.18 -15.18
N LYS A 270 4.15 7.13 -15.43
CA LYS A 270 4.99 8.33 -15.53
C LYS A 270 4.61 9.25 -16.68
N ALA A 271 4.23 8.69 -17.82
CA ALA A 271 3.76 9.51 -18.95
C ALA A 271 2.45 10.24 -18.60
N ILE A 272 1.53 9.58 -17.91
CA ILE A 272 0.27 10.20 -17.44
C ILE A 272 0.58 11.26 -16.38
N GLU A 273 1.43 10.96 -15.40
CA GLU A 273 1.82 11.92 -14.37
C GLU A 273 2.38 13.21 -14.99
N ARG A 274 3.30 13.07 -15.96
CA ARG A 274 3.88 14.22 -16.65
C ARG A 274 2.81 15.07 -17.33
N ALA A 275 1.92 14.45 -18.09
CA ALA A 275 0.82 15.17 -18.76
C ALA A 275 -0.10 15.90 -17.76
N VAL A 276 -0.43 15.25 -16.61
CA VAL A 276 -1.24 15.88 -15.56
C VAL A 276 -0.53 17.06 -14.91
N ARG A 277 0.77 16.98 -14.72
CA ARG A 277 1.58 18.08 -14.13
C ARG A 277 1.71 19.26 -15.08
N GLU A 278 1.93 19.03 -16.37
CA GLU A 278 2.01 20.07 -17.41
C GLU A 278 0.74 20.91 -17.52
N VAL A 279 -0.43 20.28 -17.33
CA VAL A 279 -1.72 21.00 -17.36
C VAL A 279 -2.00 21.81 -16.08
N ARG A 280 -1.30 21.49 -14.98
CA ARG A 280 -1.46 22.19 -13.69
C ARG A 280 -0.48 23.32 -13.45
N SER A 281 0.64 23.34 -14.18
CA SER A 281 1.64 24.43 -14.17
C SER A 281 1.16 25.63 -14.98
#